data_cd4f87004ad1390a496795d06edcacfe
#
_entry.id   cd4f87004ad1390a496795d06edcacfe
#
_cell.length_a   1.000
_cell.length_b   1.000
_cell.length_c   1.000
_cell.angle_alpha   90.00
_cell.angle_beta   90.00
_cell.angle_gamma   90.00
#
_symmetry.space_group_name_H-M   'P 1'
#
loop_
_entity.id
_entity.type
_entity.pdbx_description
1 polymer ?
#
loop_
_entity_poly.entity_id
_entity_poly.type
_entity_poly.pdbx_seq_one_letter_code
_entity_poly.pdbx_strand_id
1 'polypeptide(L)'
;DVLGSRGLGDVYKRQTLKEAFLGLPEEEMFKYIDIFRKTLSGSIGKTLLNMEFPTEQETKEDGTQVFLMKLLQSKLTDDELLDAFYDKVIENYGYPENYFIILVHDAYDIPKITTDGIENFDASEYVYDYILCSICPVKLTKPGLCYNAETNHIQDRIRDWLVQPPELGFLFPAFNDRNMDIHSLLYYSKNADEVDEVITDKLLGCRMPLPAKSQKETFNAIVEESLGLECDYEVVKSIHENLNQMVAENKENPEPLTLDKSDMTHLLEKCGVEEEQIEAFEAHYDESVGENETLVATNLSNTRNFEVRTPDVKVSVNPERTDLVETKVIDGVPCLVIEINDLVEVNGIQIVSELAHKLSLIHISEPTRP
;
A
#
# COMPACT_ATOMS: atom_id res chain seq x y z
N ASP A 1 -22.91 12.59 -7.88
CA ASP A 1 -23.11 11.51 -6.88
C ASP A 1 -24.14 10.52 -7.41
N VAL A 2 -23.80 9.23 -7.46
CA VAL A 2 -24.71 8.19 -7.94
C VAL A 2 -24.86 7.09 -6.90
N LEU A 3 -26.11 6.75 -6.56
CA LEU A 3 -26.42 5.58 -5.77
C LEU A 3 -26.78 4.43 -6.71
N GLY A 4 -25.84 3.47 -6.90
CA GLY A 4 -26.10 2.25 -7.64
C GLY A 4 -26.56 1.12 -6.71
N SER A 5 -27.53 0.33 -7.10
CA SER A 5 -27.91 -0.90 -6.38
C SER A 5 -27.96 -2.10 -7.31
N ARG A 6 -27.42 -3.22 -6.84
CA ARG A 6 -27.50 -4.51 -7.50
C ARG A 6 -28.57 -5.36 -6.81
N GLY A 7 -29.67 -5.64 -7.49
CA GLY A 7 -30.63 -6.68 -7.10
C GLY A 7 -30.31 -7.98 -7.83
N LEU A 8 -30.90 -9.10 -7.43
CA LEU A 8 -30.78 -10.41 -8.10
C LEU A 8 -31.20 -10.29 -9.58
N GLY A 9 -30.23 -10.05 -10.45
CA GLY A 9 -30.37 -10.04 -11.90
C GLY A 9 -30.24 -8.69 -12.60
N ASP A 10 -30.58 -7.55 -11.98
CA ASP A 10 -30.55 -6.26 -12.64
C ASP A 10 -29.71 -5.23 -11.85
N VAL A 11 -28.70 -4.68 -12.50
CA VAL A 11 -27.93 -3.55 -11.99
C VAL A 11 -28.54 -2.28 -12.59
N TYR A 12 -28.99 -1.34 -11.74
CA TYR A 12 -29.56 -0.09 -12.21
C TYR A 12 -29.15 1.09 -11.33
N LYS A 13 -29.00 2.23 -11.97
CA LYS A 13 -28.76 3.51 -11.33
C LYS A 13 -30.04 4.00 -10.65
N ARG A 14 -30.00 4.22 -9.32
CA ARG A 14 -31.15 4.69 -8.56
C ARG A 14 -31.35 6.18 -8.65
N GLN A 15 -30.27 6.96 -8.48
CA GLN A 15 -30.31 8.41 -8.41
C GLN A 15 -28.98 9.00 -8.82
N THR A 16 -29.03 10.08 -9.57
CA THR A 16 -27.89 10.98 -9.83
C THR A 16 -28.15 12.30 -9.12
N LEU A 17 -27.23 12.73 -8.26
CA LEU A 17 -27.26 14.00 -7.57
C LEU A 17 -26.09 14.84 -8.09
N LYS A 18 -26.36 16.13 -8.35
CA LYS A 18 -25.36 17.09 -8.76
C LYS A 18 -25.52 18.32 -7.88
N GLU A 19 -24.63 18.48 -6.93
CA GLU A 19 -24.68 19.55 -5.95
C GLU A 19 -23.36 20.31 -5.91
N ALA A 20 -23.44 21.62 -5.71
CA ALA A 20 -22.24 22.40 -5.44
C ALA A 20 -21.74 22.10 -4.03
N PHE A 21 -20.58 21.46 -3.92
CA PHE A 21 -20.00 21.03 -2.64
C PHE A 21 -19.95 22.17 -1.59
N LEU A 22 -19.57 23.37 -2.00
CA LEU A 22 -19.52 24.55 -1.13
C LEU A 22 -20.89 25.06 -0.68
N GLY A 23 -21.97 24.57 -1.27
CA GLY A 23 -23.35 24.89 -0.88
C GLY A 23 -23.93 23.96 0.19
N LEU A 24 -23.21 22.89 0.54
CA LEU A 24 -23.64 21.94 1.56
C LEU A 24 -23.50 22.52 2.98
N PRO A 25 -24.32 22.04 3.95
CA PRO A 25 -24.10 22.32 5.35
C PRO A 25 -22.69 21.87 5.79
N GLU A 26 -22.04 22.65 6.65
CA GLU A 26 -20.67 22.39 7.09
C GLU A 26 -20.48 20.98 7.68
N GLU A 27 -21.42 20.50 8.50
CA GLU A 27 -21.39 19.16 9.09
C GLU A 27 -21.47 18.05 8.04
N GLU A 28 -22.18 18.27 6.94
CA GLU A 28 -22.29 17.34 5.84
C GLU A 28 -21.03 17.36 4.98
N MET A 29 -20.51 18.55 4.69
CA MET A 29 -19.28 18.77 3.94
C MET A 29 -18.09 18.04 4.60
N PHE A 30 -17.95 18.08 5.93
CA PHE A 30 -16.89 17.35 6.65
C PHE A 30 -16.99 15.84 6.47
N LYS A 31 -18.19 15.26 6.36
CA LYS A 31 -18.35 13.81 6.12
C LYS A 31 -17.85 13.41 4.73
N TYR A 32 -18.09 14.24 3.72
CA TYR A 32 -17.50 14.01 2.38
C TYR A 32 -15.98 14.17 2.40
N ILE A 33 -15.45 15.20 3.07
CA ILE A 33 -14.01 15.40 3.24
C ILE A 33 -13.35 14.17 3.90
N ASP A 34 -14.00 13.58 4.89
CA ASP A 34 -13.49 12.37 5.54
C ASP A 34 -13.44 11.17 4.58
N ILE A 35 -14.41 11.04 3.68
CA ILE A 35 -14.39 10.03 2.61
C ILE A 35 -13.22 10.30 1.66
N PHE A 36 -13.05 11.53 1.18
CA PHE A 36 -11.97 11.90 0.26
C PHE A 36 -10.60 11.71 0.89
N ARG A 37 -10.44 12.16 2.14
CA ARG A 37 -9.22 11.93 2.91
C ARG A 37 -8.93 10.44 3.06
N LYS A 38 -9.95 9.62 3.27
CA LYS A 38 -9.78 8.17 3.37
C LYS A 38 -9.34 7.54 2.06
N THR A 39 -9.91 7.97 0.92
CA THR A 39 -9.51 7.51 -0.41
C THR A 39 -8.06 7.89 -0.74
N LEU A 40 -7.58 9.03 -0.23
CA LEU A 40 -6.20 9.49 -0.44
C LEU A 40 -5.26 9.10 0.71
N SER A 41 -5.70 8.26 1.65
CA SER A 41 -4.89 7.83 2.79
C SER A 41 -4.47 6.38 2.67
N GLY A 42 -3.21 6.12 2.94
CA GLY A 42 -2.68 4.76 2.93
C GLY A 42 -1.18 4.72 2.71
N SER A 43 -0.68 3.53 2.46
CA SER A 43 0.73 3.32 2.09
C SER A 43 0.82 3.18 0.58
N ILE A 44 1.64 4.01 -0.04
CA ILE A 44 1.96 3.90 -1.48
C ILE A 44 2.64 2.55 -1.72
N GLY A 45 2.29 1.89 -2.81
CA GLY A 45 2.72 0.53 -3.12
C GLY A 45 1.95 -0.57 -2.36
N LYS A 46 0.93 -0.20 -1.54
CA LYS A 46 0.03 -1.14 -0.86
C LYS A 46 -1.43 -0.80 -1.15
N THR A 47 -2.01 0.07 -0.33
CA THR A 47 -3.41 0.52 -0.47
C THR A 47 -3.57 1.66 -1.47
N LEU A 48 -2.48 2.36 -1.77
CA LEU A 48 -2.38 3.37 -2.82
C LEU A 48 -1.39 2.86 -3.87
N LEU A 49 -1.86 2.69 -5.11
CA LEU A 49 -1.06 2.19 -6.23
C LEU A 49 -0.98 3.27 -7.30
N ASN A 50 0.23 3.66 -7.67
CA ASN A 50 0.44 4.48 -8.86
C ASN A 50 0.35 3.56 -10.08
N MET A 51 -0.60 3.82 -10.97
CA MET A 51 -0.92 2.96 -12.10
C MET A 51 -0.76 3.73 -13.40
N GLU A 52 0.03 3.17 -14.32
CA GLU A 52 0.32 3.80 -15.61
C GLU A 52 -0.67 3.35 -16.68
N PHE A 53 -0.97 4.26 -17.61
CA PHE A 53 -1.74 3.93 -18.79
C PHE A 53 -0.82 3.31 -19.86
N PRO A 54 -1.22 2.17 -20.46
CA PRO A 54 -0.56 1.70 -21.67
C PRO A 54 -0.70 2.72 -22.80
N THR A 55 0.33 2.86 -23.63
CA THR A 55 0.34 3.78 -24.77
C THR A 55 -0.89 3.65 -25.69
N GLU A 56 -1.46 2.46 -25.74
CA GLU A 56 -2.71 2.22 -26.48
C GLU A 56 -3.92 2.96 -25.90
N GLN A 57 -3.99 3.13 -24.59
CA GLN A 57 -5.09 3.86 -23.93
C GLN A 57 -4.94 5.37 -24.02
N GLU A 58 -3.73 5.86 -24.27
CA GLU A 58 -3.43 7.27 -24.46
C GLU A 58 -3.66 7.72 -25.90
N THR A 59 -3.45 6.82 -26.87
CA THR A 59 -3.47 7.18 -28.31
C THR A 59 -4.79 6.88 -29.00
N LYS A 60 -5.59 5.93 -28.51
CA LYS A 60 -6.91 5.62 -29.08
C LYS A 60 -7.93 6.67 -28.69
N GLU A 61 -8.76 7.08 -29.65
CA GLU A 61 -9.81 8.09 -29.47
C GLU A 61 -10.88 7.68 -28.41
N ASP A 62 -11.08 6.37 -28.24
CA ASP A 62 -11.95 5.74 -27.23
C ASP A 62 -11.15 5.15 -26.04
N GLY A 63 -9.86 5.46 -25.94
CA GLY A 63 -9.00 5.06 -24.83
C GLY A 63 -9.47 5.60 -23.47
N THR A 64 -9.21 4.86 -22.41
CA THR A 64 -9.69 5.24 -21.07
C THR A 64 -9.02 6.50 -20.56
N GLN A 65 -7.71 6.68 -20.79
CA GLN A 65 -7.01 7.92 -20.43
C GLN A 65 -7.64 9.12 -21.15
N VAL A 66 -7.92 9.01 -22.44
CA VAL A 66 -8.56 10.06 -23.23
C VAL A 66 -9.97 10.38 -22.69
N PHE A 67 -10.71 9.36 -22.27
CA PHE A 67 -12.03 9.53 -21.66
C PHE A 67 -11.94 10.27 -20.32
N LEU A 68 -11.01 9.88 -19.44
CA LEU A 68 -10.77 10.56 -18.17
C LEU A 68 -10.31 12.02 -18.36
N MET A 69 -9.48 12.28 -19.37
CA MET A 69 -9.07 13.65 -19.74
C MET A 69 -10.26 14.50 -20.20
N LYS A 70 -11.17 13.96 -21.02
CA LYS A 70 -12.42 14.66 -21.41
C LYS A 70 -13.28 14.96 -20.18
N LEU A 71 -13.39 14.01 -19.27
CA LEU A 71 -14.16 14.16 -18.02
C LEU A 71 -13.56 15.26 -17.14
N LEU A 72 -12.24 15.29 -16.98
CA LEU A 72 -11.49 16.32 -16.25
C LEU A 72 -11.71 17.71 -16.91
N GLN A 73 -11.49 17.82 -18.22
CA GLN A 73 -11.64 19.07 -18.97
C GLN A 73 -13.06 19.62 -18.93
N SER A 74 -14.07 18.75 -18.85
CA SER A 74 -15.46 19.15 -18.68
C SER A 74 -15.74 19.72 -17.30
N LYS A 75 -14.81 19.57 -16.33
CA LYS A 75 -15.00 19.94 -14.92
C LYS A 75 -16.29 19.36 -14.33
N LEU A 76 -16.64 18.14 -14.75
CA LEU A 76 -17.87 17.42 -14.40
C LEU A 76 -19.17 18.19 -14.75
N THR A 77 -19.13 19.01 -15.78
CA THR A 77 -20.33 19.76 -16.23
C THR A 77 -21.08 19.07 -17.36
N ASP A 78 -20.46 18.13 -18.05
CA ASP A 78 -21.04 17.37 -19.16
C ASP A 78 -21.79 16.13 -18.64
N ASP A 79 -23.13 16.18 -18.72
CA ASP A 79 -23.99 15.12 -18.20
C ASP A 79 -23.89 13.82 -18.99
N GLU A 80 -23.58 13.87 -20.30
CA GLU A 80 -23.41 12.65 -21.12
C GLU A 80 -22.13 11.92 -20.73
N LEU A 81 -21.03 12.64 -20.49
CA LEU A 81 -19.78 12.06 -20.01
C LEU A 81 -19.92 11.49 -18.60
N LEU A 82 -20.66 12.17 -17.72
CA LEU A 82 -20.94 11.69 -16.37
C LEU A 82 -21.77 10.40 -16.39
N ASP A 83 -22.82 10.35 -17.17
CA ASP A 83 -23.65 9.16 -17.30
C ASP A 83 -22.85 8.00 -17.87
N ALA A 84 -22.05 8.23 -18.91
CA ALA A 84 -21.16 7.22 -19.47
C ALA A 84 -20.13 6.70 -18.45
N PHE A 85 -19.58 7.58 -17.58
CA PHE A 85 -18.69 7.19 -16.50
C PHE A 85 -19.39 6.27 -15.49
N TYR A 86 -20.55 6.69 -15.02
CA TYR A 86 -21.31 5.92 -14.03
C TYR A 86 -21.76 4.57 -14.58
N ASP A 87 -22.20 4.51 -15.83
CA ASP A 87 -22.57 3.27 -16.48
C ASP A 87 -21.37 2.31 -16.59
N LYS A 88 -20.19 2.81 -16.97
CA LYS A 88 -18.95 2.02 -16.95
C LYS A 88 -18.61 1.47 -15.56
N VAL A 89 -18.76 2.28 -14.51
CA VAL A 89 -18.54 1.79 -13.13
C VAL A 89 -19.55 0.71 -12.78
N ILE A 90 -20.84 0.92 -13.06
CA ILE A 90 -21.91 -0.02 -12.74
C ILE A 90 -21.74 -1.36 -13.48
N GLU A 91 -21.29 -1.31 -14.73
CA GLU A 91 -21.06 -2.51 -15.54
C GLU A 91 -19.87 -3.35 -15.06
N ASN A 92 -18.84 -2.70 -14.53
CA ASN A 92 -17.58 -3.34 -14.20
C ASN A 92 -17.36 -3.57 -12.70
N TYR A 93 -18.01 -2.82 -11.82
CA TYR A 93 -17.87 -3.00 -10.37
C TYR A 93 -18.78 -4.10 -9.85
N GLY A 94 -18.20 -5.26 -9.58
CA GLY A 94 -18.90 -6.48 -9.17
C GLY A 94 -19.45 -6.52 -7.74
N TYR A 95 -19.64 -5.38 -7.05
CA TYR A 95 -20.09 -5.34 -5.67
C TYR A 95 -21.53 -5.86 -5.51
N PRO A 96 -21.79 -6.81 -4.59
CA PRO A 96 -23.09 -7.50 -4.51
C PRO A 96 -24.19 -6.68 -3.82
N GLU A 97 -23.85 -5.62 -3.10
CA GLU A 97 -24.79 -4.79 -2.34
C GLU A 97 -24.88 -3.37 -2.94
N ASN A 98 -25.63 -2.50 -2.29
CA ASN A 98 -25.71 -1.09 -2.68
C ASN A 98 -24.38 -0.37 -2.46
N TYR A 99 -24.06 0.54 -3.36
CA TYR A 99 -22.89 1.42 -3.23
C TYR A 99 -23.18 2.83 -3.72
N PHE A 100 -22.37 3.76 -3.27
CA PHE A 100 -22.42 5.17 -3.59
C PHE A 100 -21.13 5.59 -4.28
N ILE A 101 -21.23 6.12 -5.50
CA ILE A 101 -20.11 6.63 -6.26
C ILE A 101 -20.06 8.13 -6.07
N ILE A 102 -18.97 8.66 -5.58
CA ILE A 102 -18.71 10.09 -5.46
C ILE A 102 -17.62 10.44 -6.45
N LEU A 103 -17.91 11.41 -7.33
CA LEU A 103 -16.94 11.95 -8.25
C LEU A 103 -16.84 13.46 -8.00
N VAL A 104 -15.63 13.95 -7.75
CA VAL A 104 -15.34 15.35 -7.42
C VAL A 104 -14.28 15.86 -8.38
N HIS A 105 -14.47 17.08 -8.87
CA HIS A 105 -13.45 17.88 -9.52
C HIS A 105 -12.99 18.95 -8.55
N ASP A 106 -11.69 19.15 -8.44
CA ASP A 106 -11.10 20.24 -7.69
C ASP A 106 -9.78 20.67 -8.33
N ALA A 107 -9.26 21.80 -7.92
CA ALA A 107 -8.02 22.39 -8.41
C ALA A 107 -7.17 22.84 -7.24
N TYR A 108 -5.90 22.47 -7.25
CA TYR A 108 -4.94 22.84 -6.23
C TYR A 108 -3.83 23.71 -6.80
N ASP A 109 -3.67 24.90 -6.22
CA ASP A 109 -2.57 25.82 -6.56
C ASP A 109 -1.26 25.33 -5.93
N ILE A 110 -0.31 24.91 -6.76
CA ILE A 110 1.00 24.45 -6.28
C ILE A 110 1.87 25.66 -5.95
N PRO A 111 2.28 25.82 -4.68
CA PRO A 111 3.09 26.95 -4.28
C PRO A 111 4.47 26.87 -4.91
N LYS A 112 4.97 28.02 -5.37
CA LYS A 112 6.31 28.14 -5.94
C LYS A 112 7.37 27.95 -4.86
N ILE A 113 8.36 27.11 -5.14
CA ILE A 113 9.54 26.98 -4.28
C ILE A 113 10.52 28.11 -4.62
N THR A 114 10.93 28.87 -3.62
CA THR A 114 11.97 29.89 -3.75
C THR A 114 13.35 29.22 -3.81
N THR A 115 14.37 29.98 -4.29
CA THR A 115 15.78 29.51 -4.36
C THR A 115 16.33 29.02 -3.01
N ASP A 116 15.71 29.41 -1.90
CA ASP A 116 16.08 29.03 -0.54
C ASP A 116 15.31 27.77 -0.06
N GLY A 117 14.54 27.12 -0.95
CA GLY A 117 13.76 25.91 -0.63
C GLY A 117 12.48 26.17 0.17
N ILE A 118 12.07 27.44 0.34
CA ILE A 118 10.88 27.83 1.10
C ILE A 118 9.68 27.92 0.14
N GLU A 119 8.56 27.32 0.52
CA GLU A 119 7.30 27.44 -0.24
C GLU A 119 6.72 28.85 -0.12
N ASN A 120 6.47 29.48 -1.26
CA ASN A 120 5.82 30.78 -1.33
C ASN A 120 4.35 30.60 -1.72
N PHE A 121 3.47 30.63 -0.73
CA PHE A 121 2.02 30.45 -0.93
C PHE A 121 1.34 31.64 -1.63
N ASP A 122 2.01 32.79 -1.77
CA ASP A 122 1.50 33.94 -2.49
C ASP A 122 1.78 33.89 -4.01
N ALA A 123 2.52 32.90 -4.47
CA ALA A 123 2.85 32.70 -5.88
C ALA A 123 2.70 31.22 -6.28
N SER A 124 1.72 30.94 -7.12
CA SER A 124 1.53 29.61 -7.71
C SER A 124 2.57 29.34 -8.80
N GLU A 125 3.11 28.15 -8.83
CA GLU A 125 3.94 27.67 -9.93
C GLU A 125 3.06 27.23 -11.10
N TYR A 126 2.05 26.43 -10.80
CA TYR A 126 0.98 26.02 -11.71
C TYR A 126 -0.24 25.49 -10.93
N VAL A 127 -1.35 25.27 -11.65
CA VAL A 127 -2.59 24.73 -11.07
C VAL A 127 -2.68 23.25 -11.40
N TYR A 128 -2.87 22.42 -10.39
CA TYR A 128 -3.14 21.01 -10.52
C TYR A 128 -4.65 20.77 -10.50
N ASP A 129 -5.23 20.58 -11.69
CA ASP A 129 -6.62 20.17 -11.87
C ASP A 129 -6.75 18.66 -11.76
N TYR A 130 -7.69 18.15 -10.97
CA TYR A 130 -7.88 16.72 -10.78
C TYR A 130 -9.34 16.31 -10.59
N ILE A 131 -9.60 15.04 -10.85
CA ILE A 131 -10.83 14.36 -10.45
C ILE A 131 -10.51 13.29 -9.42
N LEU A 132 -11.34 13.21 -8.38
CA LEU A 132 -11.28 12.19 -7.35
C LEU A 132 -12.57 11.39 -7.36
N CYS A 133 -12.43 10.08 -7.50
CA CYS A 133 -13.54 9.13 -7.41
C CYS A 133 -13.42 8.33 -6.11
N SER A 134 -14.54 8.16 -5.40
CA SER A 134 -14.65 7.29 -4.22
C SER A 134 -15.88 6.40 -4.36
N ILE A 135 -15.70 5.09 -4.22
CA ILE A 135 -16.80 4.12 -4.26
C ILE A 135 -16.99 3.57 -2.86
N CYS A 136 -18.15 3.87 -2.28
CA CYS A 136 -18.47 3.60 -0.89
C CYS A 136 -19.61 2.58 -0.80
N PRO A 137 -19.47 1.45 -0.11
CA PRO A 137 -20.60 0.58 0.20
C PRO A 137 -21.69 1.30 0.97
N VAL A 138 -22.94 0.95 0.72
CA VAL A 138 -24.08 1.48 1.46
C VAL A 138 -24.80 0.34 2.16
N LYS A 139 -24.73 0.33 3.50
CA LYS A 139 -25.25 -0.77 4.32
C LYS A 139 -26.40 -0.33 5.18
N LEU A 140 -27.41 -1.20 5.29
CA LEU A 140 -28.52 -0.97 6.22
C LEU A 140 -28.02 -1.11 7.66
N THR A 141 -28.32 -0.11 8.49
CA THR A 141 -27.91 -0.12 9.91
C THR A 141 -28.48 -1.33 10.65
N LYS A 142 -27.77 -1.82 11.65
CA LYS A 142 -28.19 -3.01 12.43
C LYS A 142 -29.55 -2.77 13.09
N PRO A 143 -30.42 -3.78 13.15
CA PRO A 143 -31.66 -3.73 13.94
C PRO A 143 -31.33 -3.59 15.42
N GLY A 144 -32.26 -3.04 16.20
CA GLY A 144 -32.06 -2.90 17.64
C GLY A 144 -33.10 -1.97 18.26
N LEU A 145 -33.05 -1.83 19.56
CA LEU A 145 -33.84 -0.85 20.28
C LEU A 145 -33.09 0.48 20.36
N CYS A 146 -33.82 1.58 20.19
CA CYS A 146 -33.29 2.92 20.37
C CYS A 146 -34.17 3.74 21.33
N TYR A 147 -33.55 4.66 22.03
CA TYR A 147 -34.26 5.64 22.83
C TYR A 147 -34.66 6.82 21.95
N ASN A 148 -35.96 7.11 21.94
CA ASN A 148 -36.50 8.32 21.30
C ASN A 148 -36.66 9.42 22.33
N ALA A 149 -35.89 10.48 22.22
CA ALA A 149 -35.87 11.60 23.14
C ALA A 149 -37.15 12.43 23.10
N GLU A 150 -37.86 12.50 21.98
CA GLU A 150 -39.11 13.26 21.83
C GLU A 150 -40.27 12.59 22.56
N THR A 151 -40.36 11.26 22.48
CA THR A 151 -41.42 10.48 23.08
C THR A 151 -41.04 9.91 24.46
N ASN A 152 -39.78 10.01 24.84
CA ASN A 152 -39.20 9.43 26.08
C ASN A 152 -39.45 7.93 26.18
N HIS A 153 -39.42 7.21 25.07
CA HIS A 153 -39.67 5.78 25.01
C HIS A 153 -38.54 5.00 24.33
N ILE A 154 -38.36 3.75 24.77
CA ILE A 154 -37.57 2.75 24.02
C ILE A 154 -38.46 2.18 22.93
N GLN A 155 -38.00 2.26 21.68
CA GLN A 155 -38.73 1.76 20.54
C GLN A 155 -37.82 1.01 19.58
N ASP A 156 -38.41 0.34 18.60
CA ASP A 156 -37.64 -0.30 17.53
C ASP A 156 -36.90 0.77 16.71
N ARG A 157 -35.64 0.47 16.40
CA ARG A 157 -34.80 1.39 15.63
C ARG A 157 -35.26 1.44 14.18
N ILE A 158 -35.55 2.62 13.69
CA ILE A 158 -35.70 2.85 12.26
C ILE A 158 -34.33 2.61 11.63
N ARG A 159 -34.27 1.70 10.67
CA ARG A 159 -33.04 1.32 10.00
C ARG A 159 -32.82 2.23 8.80
N ASP A 160 -31.71 2.96 8.82
CA ASP A 160 -31.27 3.84 7.74
C ASP A 160 -30.16 3.17 6.92
N TRP A 161 -30.07 3.56 5.66
CA TRP A 161 -28.95 3.23 4.80
C TRP A 161 -27.77 4.14 5.12
N LEU A 162 -26.65 3.56 5.53
CA LEU A 162 -25.46 4.29 5.94
C LEU A 162 -24.33 4.07 4.96
N VAL A 163 -23.79 5.17 4.42
CA VAL A 163 -22.59 5.16 3.58
C VAL A 163 -21.39 4.75 4.44
N GLN A 164 -20.69 3.72 4.00
CA GLN A 164 -19.49 3.21 4.66
C GLN A 164 -18.25 3.91 4.12
N PRO A 165 -17.10 3.81 4.79
CA PRO A 165 -15.84 4.26 4.23
C PRO A 165 -15.58 3.65 2.85
N PRO A 166 -14.84 4.34 1.96
CA PRO A 166 -14.60 3.88 0.61
C PRO A 166 -13.85 2.54 0.62
N GLU A 167 -14.23 1.65 -0.29
CA GLU A 167 -13.52 0.40 -0.54
C GLU A 167 -12.57 0.53 -1.73
N LEU A 168 -12.93 1.39 -2.67
CA LEU A 168 -12.21 1.64 -3.90
C LEU A 168 -12.31 3.11 -4.29
N GLY A 169 -11.32 3.61 -4.99
CA GLY A 169 -11.31 4.95 -5.55
C GLY A 169 -10.07 5.24 -6.38
N PHE A 170 -10.02 6.40 -6.99
CA PHE A 170 -8.83 6.85 -7.73
C PHE A 170 -8.76 8.37 -7.80
N LEU A 171 -7.56 8.87 -7.97
CA LEU A 171 -7.23 10.26 -8.28
C LEU A 171 -6.60 10.32 -9.67
N PHE A 172 -7.14 11.15 -10.56
CA PHE A 172 -6.61 11.35 -11.90
C PHE A 172 -6.56 12.83 -12.27
N PRO A 173 -5.48 13.31 -12.87
CA PRO A 173 -4.16 12.66 -13.04
C PRO A 173 -3.46 12.38 -11.70
N ALA A 174 -2.48 11.49 -11.69
CA ALA A 174 -1.64 11.32 -10.52
C ALA A 174 -0.79 12.57 -10.25
N PHE A 175 -0.32 12.72 -9.01
CA PHE A 175 0.54 13.83 -8.62
C PHE A 175 1.91 13.28 -8.21
N ASN A 176 2.81 13.19 -9.18
CA ASN A 176 4.14 12.63 -9.04
C ASN A 176 5.18 13.74 -9.13
N ASP A 177 6.24 13.68 -8.32
CA ASP A 177 7.34 14.66 -8.32
C ASP A 177 6.86 16.13 -8.29
N ARG A 178 5.80 16.42 -7.54
CA ARG A 178 5.12 17.72 -7.48
C ARG A 178 4.56 18.20 -8.83
N ASN A 179 4.34 17.29 -9.77
CA ASN A 179 3.81 17.56 -11.08
C ASN A 179 2.54 16.75 -11.36
N MET A 180 1.69 17.32 -12.20
CA MET A 180 0.53 16.63 -12.75
C MET A 180 1.01 15.60 -13.77
N ASP A 181 0.80 14.32 -13.47
CA ASP A 181 1.16 13.21 -14.35
C ASP A 181 -0.09 12.63 -15.01
N ILE A 182 -0.34 13.04 -16.26
CA ILE A 182 -1.48 12.57 -17.06
C ILE A 182 -1.34 11.14 -17.56
N HIS A 183 -0.13 10.56 -17.49
CA HIS A 183 0.17 9.21 -17.91
C HIS A 183 -0.13 8.17 -16.83
N SER A 184 -0.45 8.64 -15.63
CA SER A 184 -0.75 7.77 -14.51
C SER A 184 -1.94 8.28 -13.67
N LEU A 185 -2.48 7.37 -12.87
CA LEU A 185 -3.48 7.65 -11.85
C LEU A 185 -3.09 7.01 -10.51
N LEU A 186 -3.55 7.60 -9.42
CA LEU A 186 -3.39 7.01 -8.10
C LEU A 186 -4.66 6.23 -7.76
N TYR A 187 -4.54 4.91 -7.69
CA TYR A 187 -5.63 4.00 -7.35
C TYR A 187 -5.63 3.68 -5.85
N TYR A 188 -6.79 3.70 -5.24
CA TYR A 188 -7.00 3.30 -3.85
C TYR A 188 -7.79 1.99 -3.78
N SER A 189 -7.26 1.03 -3.03
CA SER A 189 -7.99 -0.16 -2.59
C SER A 189 -7.88 -0.30 -1.08
N LYS A 190 -8.99 -0.50 -0.40
CA LYS A 190 -9.04 -0.75 1.04
C LYS A 190 -8.31 -2.03 1.42
N ASN A 191 -8.39 -3.03 0.54
CA ASN A 191 -7.70 -4.31 0.70
C ASN A 191 -6.51 -4.36 -0.27
N ALA A 192 -5.30 -4.26 0.27
CA ALA A 192 -4.07 -4.25 -0.52
C ALA A 192 -3.81 -5.55 -1.29
N ASP A 193 -4.40 -6.66 -0.83
CA ASP A 193 -4.21 -8.00 -1.42
C ASP A 193 -5.27 -8.33 -2.48
N GLU A 194 -6.34 -7.54 -2.56
CA GLU A 194 -7.46 -7.74 -3.48
C GLU A 194 -7.66 -6.49 -4.34
N VAL A 195 -6.90 -6.37 -5.42
CA VAL A 195 -7.15 -5.37 -6.44
C VAL A 195 -8.16 -5.94 -7.43
N ASP A 196 -9.21 -5.17 -7.72
CA ASP A 196 -10.23 -5.59 -8.68
C ASP A 196 -9.70 -5.43 -10.11
N GLU A 197 -9.23 -6.53 -10.69
CA GLU A 197 -8.67 -6.57 -12.05
C GLU A 197 -9.68 -6.10 -13.10
N VAL A 198 -10.96 -6.33 -12.90
CA VAL A 198 -12.01 -5.89 -13.82
C VAL A 198 -12.11 -4.37 -13.84
N ILE A 199 -12.00 -3.74 -12.67
CA ILE A 199 -12.02 -2.27 -12.55
C ILE A 199 -10.75 -1.68 -13.16
N THR A 200 -9.58 -2.23 -12.85
CA THR A 200 -8.32 -1.68 -13.32
C THR A 200 -8.15 -1.84 -14.83
N ASP A 201 -8.54 -2.96 -15.39
CA ASP A 201 -8.44 -3.22 -16.83
C ASP A 201 -9.58 -2.54 -17.63
N LYS A 202 -10.85 -2.78 -17.26
CA LYS A 202 -11.98 -2.34 -18.09
C LYS A 202 -12.47 -0.91 -17.82
N LEU A 203 -12.43 -0.48 -16.55
CA LEU A 203 -12.87 0.87 -16.19
C LEU A 203 -11.72 1.87 -16.35
N LEU A 204 -10.53 1.54 -15.83
CA LEU A 204 -9.38 2.45 -15.80
C LEU A 204 -8.42 2.20 -16.96
N GLY A 205 -8.34 0.97 -17.49
CA GLY A 205 -7.45 0.62 -18.60
C GLY A 205 -5.98 0.76 -18.26
N CYS A 206 -5.62 0.69 -16.98
CA CYS A 206 -4.26 0.83 -16.50
C CYS A 206 -3.58 -0.53 -16.36
N ARG A 207 -2.25 -0.53 -16.46
CA ARG A 207 -1.46 -1.69 -16.04
C ARG A 207 -1.51 -1.80 -14.53
N MET A 208 -1.78 -3.01 -14.04
CA MET A 208 -1.82 -3.28 -12.62
C MET A 208 -0.40 -3.63 -12.14
N PRO A 209 0.19 -2.87 -11.21
CA PRO A 209 1.41 -3.31 -10.56
C PRO A 209 1.15 -4.56 -9.71
N LEU A 210 2.16 -5.39 -9.52
CA LEU A 210 2.05 -6.55 -8.63
C LEU A 210 1.61 -6.11 -7.23
N PRO A 211 0.56 -6.71 -6.64
CA PRO A 211 0.17 -6.44 -5.26
C PRO A 211 1.33 -6.69 -4.27
N ALA A 212 1.38 -5.96 -3.17
CA ALA A 212 2.48 -6.03 -2.21
C ALA A 212 2.83 -7.46 -1.76
N LYS A 213 1.81 -8.29 -1.54
CA LYS A 213 1.99 -9.69 -1.18
C LYS A 213 2.60 -10.50 -2.33
N SER A 214 2.09 -10.31 -3.55
CA SER A 214 2.62 -10.96 -4.75
C SER A 214 4.06 -10.52 -5.04
N GLN A 215 4.41 -9.25 -4.85
CA GLN A 215 5.79 -8.78 -4.99
C GLN A 215 6.74 -9.56 -4.09
N LYS A 216 6.37 -9.76 -2.82
CA LYS A 216 7.19 -10.52 -1.86
C LYS A 216 7.30 -11.99 -2.24
N GLU A 217 6.18 -12.62 -2.60
CA GLU A 217 6.14 -14.03 -2.98
C GLU A 217 6.95 -14.27 -4.27
N THR A 218 6.80 -13.40 -5.27
CA THR A 218 7.56 -13.46 -6.52
C THR A 218 9.06 -13.24 -6.27
N PHE A 219 9.43 -12.22 -5.51
CA PHE A 219 10.83 -11.96 -5.17
C PHE A 219 11.47 -13.17 -4.45
N ASN A 220 10.79 -13.71 -3.44
CA ASN A 220 11.30 -14.88 -2.73
C ASN A 220 11.48 -16.09 -3.67
N ALA A 221 10.50 -16.35 -4.55
CA ALA A 221 10.57 -17.43 -5.51
C ALA A 221 11.76 -17.25 -6.48
N ILE A 222 11.94 -16.05 -7.03
CA ILE A 222 13.06 -15.73 -7.92
C ILE A 222 14.40 -15.95 -7.20
N VAL A 223 14.54 -15.46 -5.96
CA VAL A 223 15.77 -15.67 -5.16
C VAL A 223 16.02 -17.15 -4.89
N GLU A 224 15.01 -17.90 -4.46
CA GLU A 224 15.12 -19.35 -4.19
C GLU A 224 15.50 -20.12 -5.45
N GLU A 225 14.89 -19.85 -6.59
CA GLU A 225 15.17 -20.52 -7.86
C GLU A 225 16.55 -20.17 -8.42
N SER A 226 16.97 -18.92 -8.30
CA SER A 226 18.26 -18.45 -8.84
C SER A 226 19.45 -18.91 -8.01
N LEU A 227 19.31 -18.87 -6.68
CA LEU A 227 20.38 -19.29 -5.77
C LEU A 227 20.43 -20.83 -5.59
N GLY A 228 19.33 -21.53 -5.76
CA GLY A 228 19.26 -22.98 -5.65
C GLY A 228 19.88 -23.54 -4.35
N LEU A 229 20.92 -24.37 -4.47
CA LEU A 229 21.61 -24.98 -3.32
C LEU A 229 22.47 -23.99 -2.52
N GLU A 230 22.77 -22.82 -3.06
CA GLU A 230 23.55 -21.76 -2.42
C GLU A 230 22.67 -20.73 -1.73
N CYS A 231 21.35 -20.93 -1.72
CA CYS A 231 20.41 -20.15 -0.93
C CYS A 231 20.57 -20.50 0.55
N ASP A 232 21.66 -20.04 1.15
CA ASP A 232 21.95 -20.30 2.55
C ASP A 232 21.47 -19.16 3.47
N TYR A 233 21.55 -19.39 4.78
CA TYR A 233 21.09 -18.42 5.79
C TYR A 233 21.83 -17.08 5.71
N GLU A 234 23.14 -17.08 5.52
CA GLU A 234 23.95 -15.86 5.54
C GLU A 234 23.67 -14.99 4.31
N VAL A 235 23.50 -15.59 3.14
CA VAL A 235 23.12 -14.86 1.91
C VAL A 235 21.73 -14.25 2.05
N VAL A 236 20.73 -15.02 2.49
CA VAL A 236 19.36 -14.50 2.69
C VAL A 236 19.31 -13.41 3.76
N LYS A 237 20.05 -13.58 4.85
CA LYS A 237 20.21 -12.57 5.90
C LYS A 237 20.80 -11.28 5.33
N SER A 238 21.91 -11.38 4.56
CA SER A 238 22.58 -10.24 3.94
C SER A 238 21.65 -9.49 2.96
N ILE A 239 20.85 -10.20 2.16
CA ILE A 239 19.86 -9.60 1.27
C ILE A 239 18.86 -8.75 2.07
N HIS A 240 18.28 -9.31 3.14
CA HIS A 240 17.31 -8.58 3.96
C HIS A 240 17.92 -7.41 4.75
N GLU A 241 19.15 -7.54 5.24
CA GLU A 241 19.88 -6.45 5.90
C GLU A 241 20.14 -5.29 4.95
N ASN A 242 20.61 -5.56 3.74
CA ASN A 242 20.83 -4.53 2.72
C ASN A 242 19.53 -3.87 2.27
N LEU A 243 18.45 -4.64 2.05
CA LEU A 243 17.13 -4.09 1.75
C LEU A 243 16.63 -3.16 2.86
N ASN A 244 16.76 -3.57 4.13
CA ASN A 244 16.36 -2.76 5.27
C ASN A 244 17.19 -1.47 5.38
N GLN A 245 18.50 -1.55 5.08
CA GLN A 245 19.36 -0.38 5.04
C GLN A 245 18.93 0.60 3.95
N MET A 246 18.68 0.13 2.73
CA MET A 246 18.21 0.95 1.61
C MET A 246 16.88 1.64 1.95
N VAL A 247 15.94 0.92 2.57
CA VAL A 247 14.66 1.49 3.04
C VAL A 247 14.88 2.54 4.12
N ALA A 248 15.82 2.32 5.05
CA ALA A 248 16.13 3.27 6.12
C ALA A 248 16.77 4.55 5.57
N GLU A 249 17.65 4.44 4.58
CA GLU A 249 18.29 5.59 3.91
C GLU A 249 17.26 6.42 3.11
N ASN A 250 16.21 5.80 2.56
CA ASN A 250 15.14 6.48 1.83
C ASN A 250 14.01 7.02 2.72
N LYS A 251 14.11 6.91 4.04
CA LYS A 251 13.00 7.21 4.98
C LYS A 251 12.51 8.67 4.95
N GLU A 252 13.39 9.59 4.58
CA GLU A 252 13.05 11.01 4.49
C GLU A 252 12.36 11.38 3.17
N ASN A 253 12.43 10.50 2.16
CA ASN A 253 11.75 10.67 0.90
C ASN A 253 10.26 10.28 1.05
N PRO A 254 9.30 11.13 0.66
CA PRO A 254 7.89 10.81 0.69
C PRO A 254 7.51 9.67 -0.29
N GLU A 255 8.30 9.45 -1.33
CA GLU A 255 8.09 8.38 -2.30
C GLU A 255 8.68 7.05 -1.83
N PRO A 256 7.97 5.93 -2.06
CA PRO A 256 8.50 4.62 -1.72
C PRO A 256 9.72 4.31 -2.59
N LEU A 257 10.74 3.70 -1.99
CA LEU A 257 11.88 3.18 -2.74
C LEU A 257 11.42 2.04 -3.65
N THR A 258 11.53 2.25 -4.96
CA THR A 258 11.33 1.22 -5.98
C THR A 258 12.70 0.71 -6.45
N LEU A 259 12.78 -0.59 -6.68
CA LEU A 259 14.00 -1.25 -7.14
C LEU A 259 13.73 -1.92 -8.49
N ASP A 260 14.50 -1.56 -9.48
CA ASP A 260 14.49 -2.21 -10.78
C ASP A 260 15.40 -3.45 -10.81
N LYS A 261 15.48 -4.11 -11.96
CA LYS A 261 16.33 -5.29 -12.16
C LYS A 261 17.81 -4.98 -11.86
N SER A 262 18.31 -3.80 -12.27
CA SER A 262 19.69 -3.40 -12.06
C SER A 262 20.01 -3.15 -10.59
N ASP A 263 19.09 -2.52 -9.86
CA ASP A 263 19.21 -2.32 -8.42
C ASP A 263 19.27 -3.64 -7.66
N MET A 264 18.45 -4.62 -8.11
CA MET A 264 18.41 -5.95 -7.53
C MET A 264 19.69 -6.74 -7.82
N THR A 265 20.24 -6.66 -9.02
CA THR A 265 21.53 -7.30 -9.33
C THR A 265 22.65 -6.71 -8.49
N HIS A 266 22.72 -5.40 -8.35
CA HIS A 266 23.71 -4.77 -7.46
C HIS A 266 23.54 -5.15 -5.99
N LEU A 267 22.31 -5.36 -5.54
CA LEU A 267 22.03 -5.87 -4.21
C LEU A 267 22.61 -7.28 -4.02
N LEU A 268 22.38 -8.19 -4.98
CA LEU A 268 22.88 -9.57 -4.95
C LEU A 268 24.41 -9.64 -5.02
N GLU A 269 25.03 -8.82 -5.87
CA GLU A 269 26.49 -8.66 -5.93
C GLU A 269 27.09 -8.29 -4.58
N LYS A 270 26.50 -7.30 -3.89
CA LYS A 270 26.92 -6.90 -2.54
C LYS A 270 26.78 -8.02 -1.51
N CYS A 271 25.81 -8.91 -1.70
CA CYS A 271 25.58 -10.07 -0.83
C CYS A 271 26.52 -11.24 -1.16
N GLY A 272 27.40 -11.12 -2.17
CA GLY A 272 28.38 -12.14 -2.53
C GLY A 272 27.81 -13.27 -3.39
N VAL A 273 26.70 -13.03 -4.08
CA VAL A 273 26.11 -13.97 -5.04
C VAL A 273 27.00 -14.04 -6.30
N GLU A 274 27.21 -15.24 -6.83
CA GLU A 274 28.06 -15.46 -8.00
C GLU A 274 27.38 -15.00 -9.30
N GLU A 275 28.19 -14.66 -10.32
CA GLU A 275 27.73 -14.10 -11.60
C GLU A 275 26.72 -15.02 -12.33
N GLU A 276 26.92 -16.34 -12.29
CA GLU A 276 26.00 -17.31 -12.90
C GLU A 276 24.60 -17.27 -12.28
N GLN A 277 24.51 -17.06 -10.97
CA GLN A 277 23.25 -16.96 -10.24
C GLN A 277 22.56 -15.61 -10.47
N ILE A 278 23.35 -14.53 -10.66
CA ILE A 278 22.84 -13.21 -11.02
C ILE A 278 22.22 -13.24 -12.41
N GLU A 279 22.87 -13.89 -13.39
CA GLU A 279 22.30 -14.09 -14.72
C GLU A 279 20.99 -14.89 -14.68
N ALA A 280 20.92 -15.92 -13.84
CA ALA A 280 19.70 -16.69 -13.60
C ALA A 280 18.60 -15.83 -12.97
N PHE A 281 18.97 -14.98 -11.99
CA PHE A 281 18.04 -14.03 -11.34
C PHE A 281 17.47 -13.05 -12.35
N GLU A 282 18.29 -12.46 -13.24
CA GLU A 282 17.83 -11.54 -14.29
C GLU A 282 16.79 -12.20 -15.21
N ALA A 283 17.06 -13.43 -15.64
CA ALA A 283 16.14 -14.18 -16.49
C ALA A 283 14.80 -14.47 -15.79
N HIS A 284 14.82 -14.90 -14.54
CA HIS A 284 13.60 -15.14 -13.75
C HIS A 284 12.86 -13.84 -13.41
N TYR A 285 13.58 -12.72 -13.21
CA TYR A 285 12.98 -11.42 -13.00
C TYR A 285 12.19 -10.97 -14.24
N ASP A 286 12.78 -11.07 -15.42
CA ASP A 286 12.12 -10.71 -16.68
C ASP A 286 10.88 -11.56 -16.95
N GLU A 287 10.91 -12.85 -16.60
CA GLU A 287 9.77 -13.76 -16.78
C GLU A 287 8.63 -13.47 -15.78
N SER A 288 8.97 -13.19 -14.53
CA SER A 288 7.99 -13.14 -13.44
C SER A 288 7.51 -11.73 -13.09
N VAL A 289 8.35 -10.72 -13.26
CA VAL A 289 8.07 -9.31 -12.97
C VAL A 289 7.90 -8.51 -14.25
N GLY A 290 8.81 -8.65 -15.19
CA GLY A 290 8.86 -7.93 -16.47
C GLY A 290 10.12 -7.07 -16.60
N GLU A 291 10.60 -6.87 -17.84
CA GLU A 291 11.90 -6.20 -18.14
C GLU A 291 12.01 -4.77 -17.56
N ASN A 292 10.89 -4.03 -17.52
CA ASN A 292 10.85 -2.62 -17.11
C ASN A 292 10.02 -2.38 -15.85
N GLU A 293 9.59 -3.43 -15.19
CA GLU A 293 8.79 -3.32 -13.98
C GLU A 293 9.69 -3.20 -12.75
N THR A 294 9.19 -2.53 -11.72
CA THR A 294 9.92 -2.30 -10.46
C THR A 294 9.19 -2.93 -9.28
N LEU A 295 9.93 -3.29 -8.25
CA LEU A 295 9.39 -3.80 -6.98
C LEU A 295 9.61 -2.76 -5.88
N VAL A 296 8.61 -2.62 -5.00
CA VAL A 296 8.69 -1.67 -3.88
C VAL A 296 9.47 -2.30 -2.72
N ALA A 297 10.62 -1.75 -2.37
CA ALA A 297 11.54 -2.31 -1.37
C ALA A 297 10.86 -2.65 -0.02
N THR A 298 9.93 -1.80 0.45
CA THR A 298 9.17 -2.04 1.69
C THR A 298 8.19 -3.20 1.60
N ASN A 299 7.88 -3.70 0.40
CA ASN A 299 7.07 -4.90 0.22
C ASN A 299 7.89 -6.17 0.28
N LEU A 300 9.19 -6.11 -0.06
CA LEU A 300 10.10 -7.26 -0.12
C LEU A 300 10.65 -7.62 1.25
N SER A 301 10.95 -6.62 2.08
CA SER A 301 11.55 -6.80 3.39
C SER A 301 10.59 -6.45 4.52
N ASN A 302 10.75 -7.13 5.64
CA ASN A 302 10.01 -6.79 6.85
C ASN A 302 10.92 -5.97 7.77
N THR A 303 10.71 -4.65 7.78
CA THR A 303 11.48 -3.71 8.62
C THR A 303 11.21 -3.84 10.12
N ARG A 304 10.21 -4.64 10.53
CA ARG A 304 9.84 -4.80 11.95
C ARG A 304 10.39 -6.07 12.57
N ASN A 305 10.46 -7.16 11.81
CA ASN A 305 10.88 -8.46 12.30
C ASN A 305 11.68 -9.21 11.24
N PHE A 306 12.83 -9.75 11.63
CA PHE A 306 13.51 -10.80 10.89
C PHE A 306 13.04 -12.16 11.42
N GLU A 307 12.43 -12.98 10.57
CA GLU A 307 11.77 -14.20 10.96
C GLU A 307 12.46 -15.43 10.38
N VAL A 308 12.87 -16.35 11.25
CA VAL A 308 13.35 -17.67 10.86
C VAL A 308 12.33 -18.70 11.29
N ARG A 309 11.89 -19.53 10.37
CA ARG A 309 10.84 -20.52 10.62
C ARG A 309 11.28 -21.93 10.20
N THR A 310 11.01 -22.87 11.06
CA THR A 310 10.97 -24.30 10.76
C THR A 310 9.53 -24.80 10.94
N PRO A 311 9.19 -26.05 10.56
CA PRO A 311 7.83 -26.57 10.78
C PRO A 311 7.32 -26.44 12.22
N ASP A 312 8.23 -26.58 13.21
CA ASP A 312 7.87 -26.65 14.62
C ASP A 312 8.32 -25.43 15.44
N VAL A 313 9.20 -24.59 14.88
CA VAL A 313 9.81 -23.46 15.60
C VAL A 313 9.75 -22.20 14.78
N LYS A 314 9.35 -21.11 15.45
CA LYS A 314 9.38 -19.76 14.90
C LYS A 314 10.23 -18.87 15.79
N VAL A 315 11.27 -18.27 15.20
CA VAL A 315 12.13 -17.29 15.84
C VAL A 315 11.90 -15.93 15.19
N SER A 316 11.61 -14.92 15.98
CA SER A 316 11.44 -13.54 15.52
C SER A 316 12.49 -12.67 16.19
N VAL A 317 13.29 -11.98 15.40
CA VAL A 317 14.42 -11.18 15.84
C VAL A 317 14.21 -9.73 15.41
N ASN A 318 14.69 -8.79 16.21
CA ASN A 318 14.75 -7.38 15.78
C ASN A 318 15.69 -7.28 14.56
N PRO A 319 15.26 -6.69 13.44
CA PRO A 319 16.11 -6.56 12.25
C PRO A 319 17.44 -5.84 12.45
N GLU A 320 17.54 -5.00 13.48
CA GLU A 320 18.80 -4.34 13.86
C GLU A 320 19.76 -5.26 14.66
N ARG A 321 19.29 -6.45 15.05
CA ARG A 321 20.02 -7.40 15.90
C ARG A 321 20.03 -8.80 15.32
N THR A 322 20.11 -8.93 14.01
CA THR A 322 20.28 -10.19 13.28
C THR A 322 21.63 -10.85 13.60
N ASP A 323 22.58 -10.07 14.12
CA ASP A 323 23.88 -10.53 14.67
C ASP A 323 23.74 -11.56 15.80
N LEU A 324 22.61 -11.56 16.52
CA LEU A 324 22.37 -12.51 17.60
C LEU A 324 22.04 -13.93 17.14
N VAL A 325 21.77 -14.12 15.86
CA VAL A 325 21.38 -15.42 15.29
C VAL A 325 22.41 -15.88 14.27
N GLU A 326 22.99 -17.04 14.49
CA GLU A 326 24.00 -17.66 13.64
C GLU A 326 23.65 -19.10 13.32
N THR A 327 24.14 -19.59 12.18
CA THR A 327 24.11 -21.02 11.86
C THR A 327 25.43 -21.67 12.26
N LYS A 328 25.39 -22.79 13.01
CA LYS A 328 26.56 -23.58 13.41
C LYS A 328 26.27 -25.06 13.27
N VAL A 329 27.30 -25.81 12.90
CA VAL A 329 27.23 -27.28 12.96
C VAL A 329 27.73 -27.74 14.35
N ILE A 330 26.82 -28.30 15.14
CA ILE A 330 27.11 -28.83 16.47
C ILE A 330 26.92 -30.34 16.42
N ASP A 331 27.97 -31.09 16.71
CA ASP A 331 28.00 -32.56 16.67
C ASP A 331 27.50 -33.15 15.33
N GLY A 332 27.79 -32.47 14.21
CA GLY A 332 27.39 -32.87 12.87
C GLY A 332 25.95 -32.54 12.49
N VAL A 333 25.23 -31.79 13.33
CA VAL A 333 23.85 -31.34 13.09
C VAL A 333 23.87 -29.84 12.82
N PRO A 334 23.25 -29.35 11.73
CA PRO A 334 23.07 -27.91 11.51
C PRO A 334 22.11 -27.35 12.56
N CYS A 335 22.57 -26.34 13.27
CA CYS A 335 21.82 -25.70 14.36
C CYS A 335 21.71 -24.21 14.11
N LEU A 336 20.56 -23.62 14.48
CA LEU A 336 20.40 -22.21 14.65
C LEU A 336 20.75 -21.85 16.09
N VAL A 337 21.74 -20.99 16.29
CA VAL A 337 22.25 -20.61 17.61
C VAL A 337 21.86 -19.15 17.86
N ILE A 338 21.24 -18.89 19.02
CA ILE A 338 20.87 -17.55 19.46
C ILE A 338 21.81 -17.14 20.58
N GLU A 339 22.52 -16.05 20.39
CA GLU A 339 23.37 -15.47 21.43
C GLU A 339 22.51 -14.82 22.53
N ILE A 340 22.77 -15.21 23.76
CA ILE A 340 22.05 -14.71 24.93
C ILE A 340 22.93 -13.70 25.64
N ASN A 341 22.65 -12.42 25.40
CA ASN A 341 23.43 -11.31 25.96
C ASN A 341 22.73 -10.63 27.15
N ASP A 342 21.49 -11.01 27.46
CA ASP A 342 20.66 -10.36 28.47
C ASP A 342 19.75 -11.38 29.19
N LEU A 343 18.81 -10.92 29.99
CA LEU A 343 17.85 -11.74 30.72
C LEU A 343 16.98 -12.54 29.76
N VAL A 344 16.90 -13.85 29.97
CA VAL A 344 16.02 -14.75 29.21
C VAL A 344 14.73 -14.97 29.97
N GLU A 345 13.62 -14.86 29.27
CA GLU A 345 12.29 -15.14 29.81
C GLU A 345 11.67 -16.32 29.06
N VAL A 346 11.15 -17.28 29.78
CA VAL A 346 10.40 -18.41 29.23
C VAL A 346 9.00 -18.42 29.84
N ASN A 347 7.98 -18.23 29.02
CA ASN A 347 6.57 -18.15 29.45
C ASN A 347 6.32 -17.19 30.62
N GLY A 348 6.97 -16.01 30.60
CA GLY A 348 6.83 -15.01 31.67
C GLY A 348 7.73 -15.24 32.89
N ILE A 349 8.59 -16.26 32.86
CA ILE A 349 9.52 -16.57 33.95
C ILE A 349 10.94 -16.24 33.51
N GLN A 350 11.60 -15.35 34.25
CA GLN A 350 13.00 -15.01 33.99
C GLN A 350 13.91 -16.18 34.40
N ILE A 351 14.81 -16.54 33.45
CA ILE A 351 15.82 -17.56 33.71
C ILE A 351 17.15 -16.86 34.00
N VAL A 352 17.80 -17.25 35.09
CA VAL A 352 19.15 -16.81 35.42
C VAL A 352 20.12 -17.72 34.70
N SER A 353 20.82 -17.22 33.65
CA SER A 353 21.92 -17.95 33.04
C SER A 353 23.11 -17.95 34.00
N GLU A 354 23.87 -19.08 34.08
CA GLU A 354 25.08 -19.15 34.90
C GLU A 354 26.16 -18.13 34.51
N LEU A 355 26.12 -17.63 33.27
CA LEU A 355 26.97 -16.56 32.75
C LEU A 355 26.63 -15.20 33.37
N ALA A 356 25.35 -14.87 33.53
CA ALA A 356 24.91 -13.62 34.20
C ALA A 356 25.36 -13.62 35.67
N HIS A 357 25.36 -14.77 36.30
CA HIS A 357 25.84 -14.92 37.69
C HIS A 357 27.36 -14.73 37.84
N LYS A 358 28.16 -15.14 36.84
CA LYS A 358 29.60 -14.89 36.83
C LYS A 358 29.95 -13.43 36.60
N LEU A 359 29.24 -12.75 35.75
CA LEU A 359 29.43 -11.29 35.49
C LEU A 359 29.03 -10.42 36.68
N SER A 360 27.99 -10.79 37.42
CA SER A 360 27.57 -10.06 38.64
C SER A 360 28.57 -10.29 39.82
N LEU A 361 29.23 -11.41 39.89
CA LEU A 361 30.25 -11.71 40.90
C LEU A 361 31.59 -11.00 40.64
N ILE A 362 31.90 -10.63 39.39
CA ILE A 362 33.11 -9.88 39.06
C ILE A 362 33.00 -8.40 39.49
N HIS A 363 31.79 -7.85 39.57
CA HIS A 363 31.57 -6.48 40.02
C HIS A 363 31.53 -6.29 41.55
N ILE A 364 31.52 -7.37 42.35
CA ILE A 364 31.46 -7.28 43.83
C ILE A 364 32.84 -7.32 44.50
N SER A 365 33.93 -7.44 43.72
CA SER A 365 35.29 -7.56 44.28
C SER A 365 36.20 -6.36 44.08
N GLU A 366 35.70 -5.12 44.19
CA GLU A 366 36.57 -3.98 44.42
C GLU A 366 36.84 -3.81 45.94
N PRO A 367 38.07 -4.00 46.42
CA PRO A 367 38.41 -3.79 47.82
C PRO A 367 38.47 -2.28 48.04
N THR A 368 37.56 -1.74 48.91
CA THR A 368 37.76 -0.46 49.54
C THR A 368 39.06 -0.51 50.35
N ARG A 369 40.03 0.24 49.91
CA ARG A 369 41.24 0.51 50.69
C ARG A 369 40.96 1.58 51.75
N PRO A 370 41.62 1.48 52.92
CA PRO A 370 41.42 2.32 54.08
C PRO A 370 41.91 3.75 53.92
#